data_3fcd1f72df482219bc997630e0851016
#
_entry.id   3fcd1f72df482219bc997630e0851016
#
_cell.length_a   1.000
_cell.length_b   1.000
_cell.length_c   1.000
_cell.angle_alpha   90.00
_cell.angle_beta   90.00
_cell.angle_gamma   90.00
#
_symmetry.space_group_name_H-M   'P 1'
#
loop_
_entity.id
_entity.type
_entity.pdbx_description
1 polymer ?
#
loop_
_entity_poly.entity_id
_entity_poly.type
_entity_poly.pdbx_seq_one_letter_code
_entity_poly.pdbx_strand_id
1 'polypeptide(L)'
;LAVIRSCHADSHAHGSALVQMNTGMPLIGRPSLGAWVSYGLGSENDSLPAHVVILDKRGGPISGQPNWSSGFMPATYQGTLFRPAGSPVLDLAGPAHLDRGTQRNQLDLLGELNALHLEERSGGSELAARIQTYELAYRMQAEAPEAVDLDEESAEMKEFYGVGKSPTDEFGRNCLVARRLVERGVRFVQLYSGGGHLE
;
A
#
# COMPACT_ATOMS: atom_id res chain seq x y z
N LEU A 1 11.19 23.30 -15.45
CA LEU A 1 10.63 23.19 -14.10
C LEU A 1 9.56 24.27 -13.91
N ALA A 2 8.33 23.89 -13.53
CA ALA A 2 7.30 24.79 -13.09
C ALA A 2 7.19 24.71 -11.56
N VAL A 3 7.17 25.85 -10.89
CA VAL A 3 7.06 25.92 -9.42
C VAL A 3 5.77 26.65 -9.06
N ILE A 4 4.89 25.95 -8.33
CA ILE A 4 3.67 26.54 -7.78
C ILE A 4 4.03 27.22 -6.46
N ARG A 5 4.05 28.54 -6.45
CA ARG A 5 4.50 29.35 -5.30
C ARG A 5 3.35 29.79 -4.38
N SER A 6 2.11 29.55 -4.77
CA SER A 6 0.90 29.98 -4.06
C SER A 6 0.31 28.89 -3.15
N CYS A 7 0.96 27.73 -3.03
CA CYS A 7 0.53 26.69 -2.10
C CYS A 7 0.70 27.14 -0.66
N HIS A 8 -0.33 26.90 0.14
CA HIS A 8 -0.29 27.15 1.58
C HIS A 8 -1.00 26.01 2.32
N ALA A 9 -0.71 25.87 3.61
CA ALA A 9 -1.34 24.89 4.48
C ALA A 9 -1.93 25.58 5.71
N ASP A 10 -3.02 25.04 6.26
CA ASP A 10 -3.70 25.59 7.43
C ASP A 10 -2.94 25.27 8.74
N SER A 11 -1.94 24.41 8.68
CA SER A 11 -1.12 24.04 9.83
C SER A 11 0.36 24.15 9.51
N HIS A 12 1.12 24.70 10.46
CA HIS A 12 2.59 24.71 10.47
C HIS A 12 3.19 23.48 11.18
N ALA A 13 2.37 22.74 11.94
CA ALA A 13 2.83 21.53 12.63
C ALA A 13 3.01 20.38 11.64
N HIS A 14 4.19 19.75 11.63
CA HIS A 14 4.58 18.73 10.64
C HIS A 14 3.54 17.61 10.52
N GLY A 15 3.04 17.08 11.63
CA GLY A 15 2.09 15.96 11.60
C GLY A 15 0.77 16.32 10.91
N SER A 16 0.13 17.39 11.32
CA SER A 16 -1.14 17.82 10.73
C SER A 16 -0.98 18.38 9.32
N ALA A 17 0.15 19.04 9.00
CA ALA A 17 0.45 19.49 7.65
C ALA A 17 0.64 18.33 6.67
N LEU A 18 1.31 17.24 7.10
CA LEU A 18 1.45 16.03 6.30
C LEU A 18 0.11 15.33 6.08
N VAL A 19 -0.72 15.22 7.12
CA VAL A 19 -2.09 14.68 6.99
C VAL A 19 -2.89 15.54 6.01
N GLN A 20 -2.82 16.87 6.11
CA GLN A 20 -3.49 17.80 5.17
C GLN A 20 -3.01 17.59 3.73
N MET A 21 -1.71 17.42 3.50
CA MET A 21 -1.16 17.17 2.16
C MET A 21 -1.73 15.90 1.53
N ASN A 22 -1.94 14.84 2.34
CA ASN A 22 -2.39 13.54 1.86
C ASN A 22 -3.91 13.38 1.83
N THR A 23 -4.67 14.17 2.61
CA THR A 23 -6.12 13.99 2.81
C THR A 23 -6.94 15.26 2.49
N GLY A 24 -6.27 16.40 2.30
CA GLY A 24 -6.91 17.71 2.10
C GLY A 24 -7.36 18.40 3.40
N MET A 25 -7.14 17.78 4.58
CA MET A 25 -7.53 18.35 5.89
C MET A 25 -6.46 18.07 6.94
N PRO A 26 -6.20 19.03 7.87
CA PRO A 26 -5.21 18.82 8.94
C PRO A 26 -5.70 17.85 10.04
N LEU A 27 -6.98 17.50 10.04
CA LEU A 27 -7.59 16.58 11.00
C LEU A 27 -7.67 15.17 10.43
N ILE A 28 -7.42 14.18 11.29
CA ILE A 28 -7.53 12.75 10.97
C ILE A 28 -9.00 12.37 10.74
N GLY A 29 -9.24 11.36 9.87
CA GLY A 29 -10.56 10.79 9.62
C GLY A 29 -11.06 10.97 8.19
N ARG A 30 -10.33 11.70 7.34
CA ARG A 30 -10.63 11.78 5.91
C ARG A 30 -9.81 10.78 5.10
N PRO A 31 -10.36 10.28 3.98
CA PRO A 31 -9.63 9.40 3.08
C PRO A 31 -8.43 10.12 2.46
N SER A 32 -7.34 9.39 2.32
CA SER A 32 -6.16 9.84 1.57
C SER A 32 -6.45 9.93 0.07
N LEU A 33 -5.60 10.65 -0.66
CA LEU A 33 -5.69 10.74 -2.12
C LEU A 33 -5.72 9.34 -2.77
N GLY A 34 -4.84 8.42 -2.33
CA GLY A 34 -4.83 7.04 -2.85
C GLY A 34 -6.12 6.28 -2.56
N ALA A 35 -6.76 6.51 -1.40
CA ALA A 35 -8.06 5.92 -1.09
C ALA A 35 -9.15 6.44 -2.04
N TRP A 36 -9.19 7.74 -2.32
CA TRP A 36 -10.12 8.34 -3.28
C TRP A 36 -9.91 7.83 -4.71
N VAL A 37 -8.65 7.72 -5.15
CA VAL A 37 -8.31 7.19 -6.48
C VAL A 37 -8.76 5.73 -6.61
N SER A 38 -8.47 4.91 -5.60
CA SER A 38 -8.87 3.50 -5.59
C SER A 38 -10.39 3.32 -5.54
N TYR A 39 -11.09 4.17 -4.79
CA TYR A 39 -12.55 4.17 -4.74
C TYR A 39 -13.18 4.54 -6.09
N GLY A 40 -12.68 5.60 -6.73
CA GLY A 40 -13.28 6.13 -7.95
C GLY A 40 -12.92 5.37 -9.23
N LEU A 41 -11.71 4.81 -9.30
CA LEU A 41 -11.18 4.15 -10.51
C LEU A 41 -11.02 2.63 -10.38
N GLY A 42 -11.12 2.09 -9.17
CA GLY A 42 -10.87 0.67 -8.92
C GLY A 42 -9.42 0.25 -9.13
N SER A 43 -9.20 -1.05 -9.29
CA SER A 43 -7.91 -1.66 -9.61
C SER A 43 -7.96 -2.30 -11.00
N GLU A 44 -6.82 -2.35 -11.69
CA GLU A 44 -6.64 -3.13 -12.91
C GLU A 44 -6.03 -4.52 -12.63
N ASN A 45 -5.76 -4.79 -11.35
CA ASN A 45 -5.19 -6.04 -10.88
C ASN A 45 -5.98 -6.57 -9.68
N ASP A 46 -6.28 -7.87 -9.69
CA ASP A 46 -7.03 -8.54 -8.63
C ASP A 46 -6.12 -9.21 -7.59
N SER A 47 -4.81 -9.29 -7.86
CA SER A 47 -3.83 -9.98 -7.02
C SER A 47 -2.91 -9.05 -6.25
N LEU A 48 -2.96 -7.74 -6.52
CA LEU A 48 -2.22 -6.71 -5.81
C LEU A 48 -3.17 -5.64 -5.27
N PRO A 49 -2.83 -4.95 -4.16
CA PRO A 49 -3.63 -3.85 -3.65
C PRO A 49 -3.73 -2.71 -4.68
N ALA A 50 -4.88 -2.07 -4.78
CA ALA A 50 -5.06 -0.90 -5.64
C ALA A 50 -4.23 0.31 -5.16
N HIS A 51 -3.98 0.42 -3.85
CA HIS A 51 -3.20 1.49 -3.22
C HIS A 51 -2.05 0.91 -2.42
N VAL A 52 -0.82 1.13 -2.87
CA VAL A 52 0.42 0.68 -2.23
C VAL A 52 1.18 1.86 -1.66
N VAL A 53 1.77 1.67 -0.49
CA VAL A 53 2.59 2.67 0.21
C VAL A 53 3.97 2.09 0.47
N ILE A 54 5.02 2.79 0.08
CA ILE A 54 6.41 2.40 0.34
C ILE A 54 7.06 3.49 1.19
N LEU A 55 7.55 3.09 2.34
CA LEU A 55 8.21 3.99 3.29
C LEU A 55 9.72 4.03 3.05
N ASP A 56 10.33 5.13 3.51
CA ASP A 56 11.79 5.21 3.66
C ASP A 56 12.25 4.25 4.77
N LYS A 57 13.45 3.69 4.65
CA LYS A 57 14.03 2.79 5.68
C LYS A 57 14.21 3.47 7.04
N ARG A 58 14.33 4.80 7.06
CA ARG A 58 14.43 5.60 8.27
C ARG A 58 13.11 5.76 9.00
N GLY A 59 12.01 5.30 8.41
CA GLY A 59 10.66 5.36 8.94
C GLY A 59 9.68 6.07 8.01
N GLY A 60 8.44 6.16 8.47
CA GLY A 60 7.36 6.84 7.76
C GLY A 60 7.21 8.30 8.16
N PRO A 61 6.22 9.00 7.58
CA PRO A 61 5.87 10.35 7.95
C PRO A 61 5.36 10.43 9.38
N ILE A 62 5.56 11.57 10.01
CA ILE A 62 4.93 11.92 11.28
C ILE A 62 3.42 11.74 11.12
N SER A 63 2.74 11.24 12.13
CA SER A 63 1.34 10.80 12.14
C SER A 63 1.07 9.44 11.49
N GLY A 64 2.05 8.80 10.84
CA GLY A 64 1.95 7.42 10.39
C GLY A 64 0.74 7.12 9.50
N GLN A 65 0.01 6.07 9.81
CA GLN A 65 -1.09 5.49 9.05
C GLN A 65 -2.19 6.48 8.59
N PRO A 66 -2.60 7.51 9.33
CA PRO A 66 -3.51 8.54 8.83
C PRO A 66 -3.17 9.14 7.47
N ASN A 67 -1.89 9.15 7.08
CA ASN A 67 -1.45 9.69 5.79
C ASN A 67 -1.86 8.84 4.57
N TRP A 68 -2.24 7.57 4.77
CA TRP A 68 -2.73 6.65 3.72
C TRP A 68 -4.00 5.90 4.13
N SER A 69 -4.73 6.48 5.05
CA SER A 69 -5.95 5.92 5.61
C SER A 69 -7.12 5.98 4.60
N SER A 70 -8.04 5.03 4.74
CA SER A 70 -9.34 5.10 4.09
C SER A 70 -10.31 6.10 4.74
N GLY A 71 -9.97 6.63 5.93
CA GLY A 71 -10.82 7.56 6.66
C GLY A 71 -12.22 6.99 6.92
N PHE A 72 -13.25 7.67 6.46
CA PHE A 72 -14.65 7.23 6.56
C PHE A 72 -15.07 6.22 5.48
N MET A 73 -14.20 5.93 4.51
CA MET A 73 -14.47 4.89 3.50
C MET A 73 -14.23 3.48 4.06
N PRO A 74 -14.76 2.43 3.41
CA PRO A 74 -14.42 1.06 3.76
C PRO A 74 -12.91 0.81 3.78
N ALA A 75 -12.46 -0.02 4.72
CA ALA A 75 -11.03 -0.30 4.94
C ALA A 75 -10.32 -0.91 3.72
N THR A 76 -11.05 -1.47 2.78
CA THR A 76 -10.51 -2.02 1.52
C THR A 76 -9.79 -0.99 0.65
N TYR A 77 -10.06 0.32 0.86
CA TYR A 77 -9.40 1.40 0.12
C TYR A 77 -8.18 1.99 0.83
N GLN A 78 -7.84 1.45 2.01
CA GLN A 78 -6.66 1.87 2.73
C GLN A 78 -5.38 1.47 2.01
N GLY A 79 -4.34 2.30 2.07
CA GLY A 79 -3.03 1.98 1.52
C GLY A 79 -2.39 0.79 2.24
N THR A 80 -1.87 -0.14 1.46
CA THR A 80 -1.15 -1.33 1.95
C THR A 80 0.35 -1.05 1.93
N LEU A 81 1.01 -1.25 3.08
CA LEU A 81 2.45 -1.06 3.20
C LEU A 81 3.22 -2.17 2.48
N PHE A 82 4.08 -1.77 1.55
CA PHE A 82 5.04 -2.65 0.89
C PHE A 82 6.46 -2.29 1.29
N ARG A 83 7.27 -3.32 1.47
CA ARG A 83 8.73 -3.18 1.61
C ARG A 83 9.38 -3.38 0.25
N PRO A 84 10.35 -2.53 -0.12
CA PRO A 84 11.00 -2.60 -1.44
C PRO A 84 12.04 -3.72 -1.55
N ALA A 85 12.24 -4.50 -0.47
CA ALA A 85 13.18 -5.61 -0.44
C ALA A 85 12.74 -6.68 0.56
N GLY A 86 13.09 -7.91 0.29
CA GLY A 86 12.67 -9.08 1.06
C GLY A 86 11.20 -9.42 0.84
N SER A 87 10.51 -9.87 1.90
CA SER A 87 9.06 -10.06 1.80
C SER A 87 8.34 -8.72 1.63
N PRO A 88 7.56 -8.52 0.57
CA PRO A 88 6.90 -7.22 0.31
C PRO A 88 5.94 -6.80 1.41
N VAL A 89 5.26 -7.76 2.01
CA VAL A 89 4.37 -7.57 3.15
C VAL A 89 4.81 -8.52 4.27
N LEU A 90 4.72 -8.08 5.52
CA LEU A 90 5.03 -8.93 6.68
C LEU A 90 4.06 -10.11 6.72
N ASP A 91 4.58 -11.29 7.07
CA ASP A 91 3.82 -12.52 7.26
C ASP A 91 2.93 -12.90 6.06
N LEU A 92 3.32 -12.47 4.85
CA LEU A 92 2.59 -12.79 3.63
C LEU A 92 2.69 -14.27 3.26
N ALA A 93 3.84 -14.89 3.51
CA ALA A 93 4.03 -16.31 3.21
C ALA A 93 3.10 -17.17 4.06
N GLY A 94 2.45 -18.15 3.43
CA GLY A 94 1.66 -19.14 4.14
C GLY A 94 2.53 -19.98 5.10
N PRO A 95 1.93 -20.58 6.14
CA PRO A 95 2.67 -21.47 7.04
C PRO A 95 3.34 -22.62 6.27
N ALA A 96 4.58 -22.94 6.58
CA ALA A 96 5.37 -23.93 5.85
C ALA A 96 4.77 -25.36 5.85
N HIS A 97 3.91 -25.66 6.82
CA HIS A 97 3.23 -26.97 6.95
C HIS A 97 1.90 -27.04 6.18
N LEU A 98 1.45 -25.93 5.58
CA LEU A 98 0.17 -25.84 4.91
C LEU A 98 0.40 -25.65 3.40
N ASP A 99 0.00 -26.63 2.61
CA ASP A 99 0.04 -26.49 1.16
C ASP A 99 -1.03 -25.50 0.66
N ARG A 100 -0.79 -24.97 -0.55
CA ARG A 100 -1.64 -23.92 -1.12
C ARG A 100 -3.10 -24.39 -1.36
N GLY A 101 -3.31 -25.67 -1.68
CA GLY A 101 -4.64 -26.22 -1.87
C GLY A 101 -5.42 -26.30 -0.55
N THR A 102 -4.78 -26.77 0.50
CA THR A 102 -5.36 -26.80 1.85
C THR A 102 -5.66 -25.39 2.36
N GLN A 103 -4.76 -24.44 2.11
CA GLN A 103 -5.01 -23.04 2.45
C GLN A 103 -6.22 -22.47 1.70
N ARG A 104 -6.38 -22.80 0.40
CA ARG A 104 -7.55 -22.39 -0.39
C ARG A 104 -8.84 -22.94 0.22
N ASN A 105 -8.89 -24.22 0.52
CA ASN A 105 -10.06 -24.85 1.11
C ASN A 105 -10.46 -24.22 2.47
N GLN A 106 -9.45 -23.86 3.27
CA GLN A 106 -9.70 -23.14 4.53
C GLN A 106 -10.29 -21.74 4.30
N LEU A 107 -9.80 -21.01 3.31
CA LEU A 107 -10.32 -19.70 2.97
C LEU A 107 -11.74 -19.79 2.39
N ASP A 108 -12.03 -20.80 1.59
CA ASP A 108 -13.38 -21.05 1.06
C ASP A 108 -14.37 -21.31 2.19
N LEU A 109 -14.02 -22.18 3.14
CA LEU A 109 -14.85 -22.44 4.32
C LEU A 109 -15.04 -21.17 5.18
N LEU A 110 -13.97 -20.41 5.40
CA LEU A 110 -14.06 -19.12 6.11
C LEU A 110 -14.96 -18.13 5.37
N GLY A 111 -14.89 -18.10 4.05
CA GLY A 111 -15.74 -17.28 3.19
C GLY A 111 -17.23 -17.64 3.36
N GLU A 112 -17.56 -18.93 3.33
CA GLU A 112 -18.93 -19.42 3.54
C GLU A 112 -19.46 -19.07 4.94
N LEU A 113 -18.66 -19.32 5.99
CA LEU A 113 -19.02 -18.97 7.37
C LEU A 113 -19.23 -17.47 7.55
N ASN A 114 -18.36 -16.66 6.95
CA ASN A 114 -18.45 -15.21 7.01
C ASN A 114 -19.65 -14.68 6.22
N ALA A 115 -20.03 -15.31 5.10
CA ALA A 115 -21.21 -14.95 4.32
C ALA A 115 -22.49 -15.17 5.15
N LEU A 116 -22.62 -16.34 5.80
CA LEU A 116 -23.73 -16.62 6.73
C LEU A 116 -23.80 -15.58 7.85
N HIS A 117 -22.66 -15.23 8.42
CA HIS A 117 -22.58 -14.24 9.50
C HIS A 117 -22.95 -12.82 9.03
N LEU A 118 -22.68 -12.51 7.75
CA LEU A 118 -23.02 -11.22 7.15
C LEU A 118 -24.53 -11.08 6.94
N GLU A 119 -25.22 -12.17 6.58
CA GLU A 119 -26.68 -12.19 6.40
C GLU A 119 -27.43 -11.91 7.71
N GLU A 120 -26.86 -12.33 8.84
CA GLU A 120 -27.46 -12.12 10.16
C GLU A 120 -27.25 -10.71 10.73
N ARG A 121 -26.31 -9.91 10.15
CA ARG A 121 -25.92 -8.60 10.65
C ARG A 121 -26.13 -7.49 9.62
N SER A 122 -27.09 -6.62 9.86
CA SER A 122 -27.23 -5.38 9.11
C SER A 122 -26.03 -4.45 9.39
N GLY A 123 -25.28 -4.06 8.34
CA GLY A 123 -24.18 -3.08 8.44
C GLY A 123 -22.77 -3.66 8.39
N GLY A 124 -22.57 -4.88 7.91
CA GLY A 124 -21.29 -5.61 7.92
C GLY A 124 -20.21 -5.16 6.93
N SER A 125 -20.07 -3.85 6.62
CA SER A 125 -19.04 -3.37 5.70
C SER A 125 -17.62 -3.71 6.15
N GLU A 126 -17.34 -3.73 7.46
CA GLU A 126 -16.04 -4.12 8.01
C GLU A 126 -15.75 -5.62 7.83
N LEU A 127 -16.77 -6.47 7.99
CA LEU A 127 -16.65 -7.91 7.77
C LEU A 127 -16.43 -8.21 6.28
N ALA A 128 -17.18 -7.55 5.39
CA ALA A 128 -16.98 -7.67 3.95
C ALA A 128 -15.56 -7.25 3.53
N ALA A 129 -15.05 -6.14 4.06
CA ALA A 129 -13.68 -5.69 3.82
C ALA A 129 -12.63 -6.70 4.33
N ARG A 130 -12.88 -7.33 5.48
CA ARG A 130 -11.99 -8.37 6.02
C ARG A 130 -11.94 -9.61 5.13
N ILE A 131 -13.08 -10.07 4.63
CA ILE A 131 -13.15 -11.20 3.69
C ILE A 131 -12.31 -10.88 2.44
N GLN A 132 -12.51 -9.72 1.85
CA GLN A 132 -11.75 -9.27 0.68
C GLN A 132 -10.25 -9.17 0.97
N THR A 133 -9.88 -8.76 2.17
CA THR A 133 -8.47 -8.67 2.58
C THR A 133 -7.81 -10.05 2.66
N TYR A 134 -8.48 -11.08 3.16
CA TYR A 134 -7.95 -12.44 3.19
C TYR A 134 -7.77 -13.01 1.78
N GLU A 135 -8.74 -12.80 0.90
CA GLU A 135 -8.66 -13.22 -0.50
C GLU A 135 -7.51 -12.53 -1.24
N LEU A 136 -7.38 -11.22 -1.03
CA LEU A 136 -6.27 -10.46 -1.59
C LEU A 136 -4.92 -10.96 -1.06
N ALA A 137 -4.78 -11.16 0.26
CA ALA A 137 -3.55 -11.66 0.87
C ALA A 137 -3.13 -13.02 0.29
N TYR A 138 -4.07 -13.93 0.08
CA TYR A 138 -3.80 -15.22 -0.56
C TYR A 138 -3.28 -15.07 -2.00
N ARG A 139 -3.90 -14.19 -2.80
CA ARG A 139 -3.44 -13.91 -4.17
C ARG A 139 -2.09 -13.23 -4.19
N MET A 140 -1.86 -12.28 -3.29
CA MET A 140 -0.58 -11.57 -3.13
C MET A 140 0.60 -12.49 -2.83
N GLN A 141 0.38 -13.66 -2.20
CA GLN A 141 1.45 -14.62 -1.91
C GLN A 141 2.22 -15.06 -3.17
N ALA A 142 1.56 -15.08 -4.31
CA ALA A 142 2.18 -15.45 -5.58
C ALA A 142 2.81 -14.24 -6.28
N GLU A 143 2.11 -13.12 -6.37
CA GLU A 143 2.49 -12.02 -7.25
C GLU A 143 3.31 -10.91 -6.57
N ALA A 144 3.06 -10.66 -5.29
CA ALA A 144 3.74 -9.56 -4.62
C ALA A 144 5.27 -9.77 -4.47
N PRO A 145 5.80 -10.98 -4.19
CA PRO A 145 7.25 -11.19 -4.17
C PRO A 145 7.91 -10.87 -5.50
N GLU A 146 7.32 -11.32 -6.62
CA GLU A 146 7.83 -11.04 -7.97
C GLU A 146 7.77 -9.54 -8.32
N ALA A 147 6.71 -8.86 -7.88
CA ALA A 147 6.55 -7.43 -8.15
C ALA A 147 7.65 -6.57 -7.53
N VAL A 148 8.21 -6.98 -6.37
CA VAL A 148 9.29 -6.24 -5.70
C VAL A 148 10.69 -6.78 -6.00
N ASP A 149 10.78 -7.91 -6.70
CA ASP A 149 12.07 -8.49 -7.09
C ASP A 149 12.69 -7.67 -8.22
N LEU A 150 13.83 -7.04 -7.93
CA LEU A 150 14.60 -6.23 -8.88
C LEU A 150 15.69 -7.02 -9.59
N ASP A 151 15.89 -8.30 -9.31
CA ASP A 151 16.97 -9.07 -9.89
C ASP A 151 16.81 -9.24 -11.41
N GLU A 152 15.57 -9.31 -11.87
CA GLU A 152 15.21 -9.38 -13.30
C GLU A 152 15.37 -8.06 -14.06
N GLU A 153 15.55 -6.94 -13.38
CA GLU A 153 15.74 -5.64 -14.02
C GLU A 153 17.11 -5.52 -14.66
N SER A 154 17.17 -4.92 -15.84
CA SER A 154 18.43 -4.70 -16.54
C SER A 154 19.38 -3.79 -15.75
N ALA A 155 20.69 -3.97 -15.95
CA ALA A 155 21.70 -3.11 -15.33
C ALA A 155 21.53 -1.64 -15.74
N GLU A 156 21.15 -1.39 -16.98
CA GLU A 156 20.86 -0.04 -17.50
C GLU A 156 19.69 0.61 -16.76
N MET A 157 18.62 -0.14 -16.51
CA MET A 157 17.45 0.35 -15.79
C MET A 157 17.79 0.63 -14.31
N LYS A 158 18.53 -0.29 -13.67
CA LYS A 158 19.04 -0.07 -12.30
C LYS A 158 19.91 1.19 -12.22
N GLU A 159 20.78 1.39 -13.21
CA GLU A 159 21.62 2.59 -13.29
C GLU A 159 20.80 3.87 -13.50
N PHE A 160 19.80 3.84 -14.39
CA PHE A 160 18.91 4.97 -14.68
C PHE A 160 18.18 5.44 -13.42
N TYR A 161 17.71 4.52 -12.58
CA TYR A 161 17.08 4.83 -11.30
C TYR A 161 18.08 5.13 -10.17
N GLY A 162 19.39 5.02 -10.42
CA GLY A 162 20.44 5.27 -9.44
C GLY A 162 20.56 4.17 -8.38
N VAL A 163 20.10 2.97 -8.68
CA VAL A 163 20.24 1.78 -7.83
C VAL A 163 21.70 1.39 -7.73
N GLY A 164 22.20 1.11 -6.51
CA GLY A 164 23.60 0.81 -6.24
C GLY A 164 24.50 2.05 -6.12
N LYS A 165 23.95 3.26 -6.22
CA LYS A 165 24.72 4.53 -6.14
C LYS A 165 24.29 5.34 -4.92
N SER A 166 25.23 5.69 -4.03
CA SER A 166 24.96 6.65 -2.95
C SER A 166 24.86 8.08 -3.51
N PRO A 167 23.90 8.91 -3.06
CA PRO A 167 22.87 8.67 -2.04
C PRO A 167 21.52 8.18 -2.60
N THR A 168 21.45 7.80 -3.88
CA THR A 168 20.19 7.54 -4.62
C THR A 168 19.70 6.11 -4.53
N ASP A 169 20.52 5.14 -4.09
CA ASP A 169 20.22 3.70 -4.14
C ASP A 169 18.85 3.36 -3.56
N GLU A 170 18.57 3.78 -2.35
CA GLU A 170 17.34 3.40 -1.67
C GLU A 170 16.10 3.98 -2.33
N PHE A 171 16.08 5.29 -2.55
CA PHE A 171 14.95 5.93 -3.19
C PHE A 171 14.76 5.49 -4.63
N GLY A 172 15.86 5.22 -5.33
CA GLY A 172 15.86 4.64 -6.67
C GLY A 172 15.23 3.24 -6.71
N ARG A 173 15.54 2.39 -5.74
CA ARG A 173 14.89 1.08 -5.57
C ARG A 173 13.38 1.24 -5.35
N ASN A 174 12.98 2.13 -4.46
CA ASN A 174 11.56 2.39 -4.19
C ASN A 174 10.84 2.87 -5.45
N CYS A 175 11.44 3.78 -6.23
CA CYS A 175 10.88 4.25 -7.50
C CYS A 175 10.78 3.14 -8.54
N LEU A 176 11.79 2.27 -8.62
CA LEU A 176 11.80 1.15 -9.56
C LEU A 176 10.74 0.10 -9.20
N VAL A 177 10.59 -0.22 -7.91
CA VAL A 177 9.49 -1.08 -7.42
C VAL A 177 8.13 -0.42 -7.71
N ALA A 178 7.99 0.89 -7.48
CA ALA A 178 6.74 1.60 -7.77
C ALA A 178 6.35 1.50 -9.26
N ARG A 179 7.32 1.65 -10.18
CA ARG A 179 7.10 1.44 -11.61
C ARG A 179 6.57 0.04 -11.89
N ARG A 180 7.25 -1.00 -11.37
CA ARG A 180 6.85 -2.41 -11.56
C ARG A 180 5.44 -2.69 -11.04
N LEU A 181 5.08 -2.10 -9.91
CA LEU A 181 3.72 -2.19 -9.36
C LEU A 181 2.68 -1.55 -10.29
N VAL A 182 2.96 -0.36 -10.82
CA VAL A 182 2.06 0.33 -11.76
C VAL A 182 1.93 -0.47 -13.06
N GLU A 183 3.02 -1.00 -13.60
CA GLU A 183 3.02 -1.87 -14.79
C GLU A 183 2.19 -3.16 -14.59
N ARG A 184 2.02 -3.59 -13.33
CA ARG A 184 1.17 -4.73 -12.93
C ARG A 184 -0.26 -4.33 -12.54
N GLY A 185 -0.66 -3.09 -12.81
CA GLY A 185 -2.03 -2.63 -12.61
C GLY A 185 -2.36 -2.08 -11.21
N VAL A 186 -1.36 -1.86 -10.35
CA VAL A 186 -1.57 -1.10 -9.10
C VAL A 186 -1.95 0.34 -9.46
N ARG A 187 -3.09 0.80 -8.96
CA ARG A 187 -3.67 2.08 -9.37
C ARG A 187 -2.94 3.29 -8.81
N PHE A 188 -2.47 3.19 -7.58
CA PHE A 188 -1.83 4.30 -6.89
C PHE A 188 -0.67 3.80 -6.01
N VAL A 189 0.52 4.35 -6.22
CA VAL A 189 1.70 4.04 -5.41
C VAL A 189 2.18 5.32 -4.75
N GLN A 190 2.25 5.31 -3.42
CA GLN A 190 2.68 6.44 -2.60
C GLN A 190 4.06 6.16 -2.02
N LEU A 191 5.04 6.99 -2.41
CA LEU A 191 6.41 6.88 -1.92
C LEU A 191 6.70 7.98 -0.89
N TYR A 192 7.30 7.57 0.22
CA TYR A 192 7.85 8.51 1.19
C TYR A 192 9.36 8.49 1.13
N SER A 193 9.96 9.67 1.02
CA SER A 193 11.41 9.87 1.09
C SER A 193 11.73 10.78 2.25
N GLY A 194 12.63 10.35 3.10
CA GLY A 194 12.87 11.00 4.37
C GLY A 194 11.84 10.57 5.40
N GLY A 195 12.26 10.31 6.55
CA GLY A 195 11.46 9.87 7.67
C GLY A 195 12.36 9.75 8.88
N GLY A 196 11.78 9.48 10.00
CA GLY A 196 12.47 9.53 11.27
C GLY A 196 12.37 10.94 11.87
N HIS A 197 12.29 10.97 13.17
CA HIS A 197 12.40 12.22 13.91
C HIS A 197 13.79 12.76 13.64
N LEU A 198 13.88 13.96 13.09
CA LEU A 198 15.06 14.77 13.26
C LEU A 198 15.10 15.06 14.77
N GLU A 199 15.91 14.30 15.50
CA GLU A 199 16.35 14.69 16.82
C GLU A 199 17.21 15.94 16.73
#